data_1f3037ba62f9ed1184b42b09e7a1e603
#
_entry.id   1f3037ba62f9ed1184b42b09e7a1e603
#
_cell.length_a   1.000
_cell.length_b   1.000
_cell.length_c   1.000
_cell.angle_alpha   90.00
_cell.angle_beta   90.00
_cell.angle_gamma   90.00
#
_symmetry.space_group_name_H-M   'P 1'
#
loop_
_entity.id
_entity.type
_entity.pdbx_description
1 polymer ?
#
loop_
_entity_poly.entity_id
_entity_poly.type
_entity_poly.pdbx_seq_one_letter_code
_entity_poly.pdbx_strand_id
1 'polypeptide(L)'
;MSEPSSAHTPADKSGDVESPNGNTSKNVHQEVLRLDKLCKSYNIGKPTEVEVLHGLNMQLERHDFAALIGPSGSGKSTLLNIIGLLDTPTSGELYLMGQPTSVMNDAQRTAIRGSTIGFVFQFHHLIQAFSALENVLMPVMVARGKPDRETRERGMALLAQVGLGSHAHKQPSELSGGQQQRVAIARALITRPALLLADEPTGNLDSKTAGGIFELFRQFNEEFGCAVLIVTHDPRLSDTCDRVINLVDGQIVSDDGQ
;
A
#
# COMPACT_ATOMS: atom_id res chain seq x y z
N MET A 1 -32.23 18.34 -78.91
CA MET A 1 -33.19 19.44 -78.75
C MET A 1 -33.17 19.80 -77.27
N SER A 2 -32.60 20.93 -77.06
CA SER A 2 -32.89 22.05 -76.14
C SER A 2 -32.47 21.90 -74.71
N GLU A 3 -31.36 22.48 -74.42
CA GLU A 3 -31.12 23.27 -73.18
C GLU A 3 -32.15 24.40 -73.06
N PRO A 4 -32.20 25.29 -72.05
CA PRO A 4 -31.17 25.63 -71.06
C PRO A 4 -31.68 26.05 -69.65
N SER A 5 -30.71 26.46 -68.84
CA SER A 5 -30.74 27.65 -67.90
C SER A 5 -31.40 27.46 -66.56
N SER A 6 -30.93 27.89 -65.38
CA SER A 6 -29.96 28.94 -65.02
C SER A 6 -29.69 28.86 -63.51
N ALA A 7 -28.49 29.12 -63.16
CA ALA A 7 -27.93 29.88 -62.04
C ALA A 7 -28.86 30.31 -60.91
N HIS A 8 -28.44 30.00 -59.68
CA HIS A 8 -28.27 30.98 -58.58
C HIS A 8 -27.44 30.50 -57.45
N THR A 9 -26.26 31.05 -57.27
CA THR A 9 -25.57 31.13 -55.98
C THR A 9 -26.09 32.37 -55.27
N PRO A 10 -26.21 32.35 -53.93
CA PRO A 10 -25.20 33.10 -53.17
C PRO A 10 -24.85 32.52 -51.74
N ALA A 11 -23.60 32.79 -51.39
CA ALA A 11 -23.05 33.33 -50.18
C ALA A 11 -23.11 32.46 -48.89
N ASP A 12 -21.94 31.95 -48.53
CA ASP A 12 -21.13 32.36 -47.38
C ASP A 12 -21.86 32.51 -46.04
N LYS A 13 -21.59 31.55 -45.15
CA LYS A 13 -21.43 31.80 -43.69
C LYS A 13 -20.42 30.83 -43.15
N SER A 14 -19.20 31.30 -42.99
CA SER A 14 -18.19 30.86 -42.07
C SER A 14 -18.82 30.69 -40.67
N GLY A 15 -18.86 29.47 -40.20
CA GLY A 15 -19.14 29.12 -38.82
C GLY A 15 -17.94 28.36 -38.28
N ASP A 16 -17.06 29.09 -37.61
CA ASP A 16 -15.95 28.52 -36.84
C ASP A 16 -16.50 27.53 -35.82
N VAL A 17 -16.31 26.24 -36.06
CA VAL A 17 -16.47 25.22 -35.06
C VAL A 17 -15.15 25.15 -34.31
N GLU A 18 -15.07 25.91 -33.23
CA GLU A 18 -14.04 25.70 -32.20
C GLU A 18 -14.07 24.25 -31.71
N SER A 19 -13.04 23.51 -32.07
CA SER A 19 -12.71 22.24 -31.42
C SER A 19 -12.21 22.55 -30.02
N PRO A 20 -12.81 22.01 -28.97
CA PRO A 20 -12.22 22.08 -27.63
C PRO A 20 -11.09 21.07 -27.53
N ASN A 21 -9.90 21.39 -28.05
CA ASN A 21 -8.66 20.74 -27.68
C ASN A 21 -8.24 21.25 -26.31
N GLY A 22 -8.86 20.72 -25.28
CA GLY A 22 -8.41 20.80 -23.90
C GLY A 22 -7.84 19.46 -23.49
N ASN A 23 -6.65 19.12 -24.00
CA ASN A 23 -5.88 17.98 -23.49
C ASN A 23 -5.25 18.38 -22.15
N THR A 24 -6.05 18.49 -21.11
CA THR A 24 -5.58 18.44 -19.73
C THR A 24 -5.26 16.97 -19.47
N SER A 25 -3.99 16.62 -19.61
CA SER A 25 -3.41 15.45 -18.95
C SER A 25 -3.58 15.67 -17.45
N LYS A 26 -4.75 15.33 -16.91
CA LYS A 26 -4.93 15.10 -15.50
C LYS A 26 -4.00 13.94 -15.19
N ASN A 27 -2.95 14.18 -14.41
CA ASN A 27 -2.29 13.15 -13.65
C ASN A 27 -3.41 12.45 -12.90
N VAL A 28 -3.79 11.27 -13.39
CA VAL A 28 -4.79 10.43 -12.73
C VAL A 28 -4.02 9.85 -11.55
N HIS A 29 -4.07 10.56 -10.42
CA HIS A 29 -3.68 10.00 -9.13
C HIS A 29 -4.51 8.72 -8.96
N GLN A 30 -3.85 7.59 -9.04
CA GLN A 30 -4.55 6.32 -8.99
C GLN A 30 -4.81 5.98 -7.54
N GLU A 31 -6.07 6.02 -7.13
CA GLU A 31 -6.52 5.57 -5.81
C GLU A 31 -6.05 4.14 -5.54
N VAL A 32 -5.30 3.96 -4.47
CA VAL A 32 -4.85 2.65 -3.98
C VAL A 32 -5.77 2.15 -2.88
N LEU A 33 -6.13 3.04 -1.96
CA LEU A 33 -6.94 2.74 -0.79
C LEU A 33 -7.93 3.87 -0.54
N ARG A 34 -9.18 3.52 -0.20
CA ARG A 34 -10.16 4.47 0.34
C ARG A 34 -11.02 3.82 1.42
N LEU A 35 -11.18 4.52 2.51
CA LEU A 35 -12.10 4.20 3.59
C LEU A 35 -13.30 5.16 3.49
N ASP A 36 -14.50 4.63 3.57
CA ASP A 36 -15.74 5.39 3.59
C ASP A 36 -16.54 5.03 4.83
N LYS A 37 -16.57 5.94 5.81
CA LYS A 37 -17.26 5.80 7.10
C LYS A 37 -17.00 4.45 7.79
N LEU A 38 -15.76 4.00 7.76
CA LEU A 38 -15.35 2.70 8.24
C LEU A 38 -15.44 2.64 9.77
N CYS A 39 -16.23 1.71 10.29
CA CYS A 39 -16.35 1.42 11.72
C CYS A 39 -15.88 -0.01 12.04
N LYS A 40 -15.40 -0.19 13.27
CA LYS A 40 -15.08 -1.51 13.79
C LYS A 40 -15.51 -1.66 15.23
N SER A 41 -16.38 -2.63 15.48
CA SER A 41 -16.76 -3.08 16.83
C SER A 41 -16.38 -4.53 17.06
N TYR A 42 -16.00 -4.86 18.28
CA TYR A 42 -15.78 -6.22 18.74
C TYR A 42 -16.86 -6.63 19.76
N ASN A 43 -17.08 -7.94 19.90
CA ASN A 43 -18.06 -8.51 20.83
C ASN A 43 -19.50 -8.00 20.63
N ILE A 44 -19.90 -7.76 19.40
CA ILE A 44 -21.23 -7.20 19.04
C ILE A 44 -22.34 -8.00 19.70
N GLY A 45 -23.30 -7.28 20.33
CA GLY A 45 -24.44 -7.85 21.04
C GLY A 45 -24.12 -8.46 22.40
N LYS A 46 -22.89 -8.29 22.92
CA LYS A 46 -22.47 -8.74 24.26
C LYS A 46 -22.28 -7.55 25.20
N PRO A 47 -22.36 -7.75 26.55
CA PRO A 47 -22.06 -6.68 27.51
C PRO A 47 -20.64 -6.09 27.40
N THR A 48 -19.73 -6.80 26.71
CA THR A 48 -18.34 -6.40 26.45
C THR A 48 -18.18 -5.81 25.03
N GLU A 49 -19.23 -5.38 24.39
CA GLU A 49 -19.15 -4.72 23.10
C GLU A 49 -18.35 -3.42 23.21
N VAL A 50 -17.41 -3.24 22.31
CA VAL A 50 -16.60 -2.04 22.22
C VAL A 50 -16.42 -1.66 20.76
N GLU A 51 -16.78 -0.44 20.42
CA GLU A 51 -16.44 0.17 19.13
C GLU A 51 -15.01 0.75 19.22
N VAL A 52 -14.16 0.37 18.29
CA VAL A 52 -12.74 0.73 18.28
C VAL A 52 -12.43 1.73 17.16
N LEU A 53 -13.16 1.70 16.06
CA LEU A 53 -13.02 2.65 14.95
C LEU A 53 -14.37 3.28 14.64
N HIS A 54 -14.39 4.60 14.51
CA HIS A 54 -15.61 5.41 14.51
C HIS A 54 -15.75 6.20 13.20
N GLY A 55 -16.29 5.58 12.14
CA GLY A 55 -16.65 6.26 10.89
C GLY A 55 -15.46 6.89 10.15
N LEU A 56 -14.34 6.18 10.05
CA LEU A 56 -13.11 6.68 9.45
C LEU A 56 -13.27 6.95 7.95
N ASN A 57 -12.77 8.09 7.50
CA ASN A 57 -12.59 8.43 6.09
C ASN A 57 -11.11 8.70 5.86
N MET A 58 -10.52 8.06 4.85
CA MET A 58 -9.13 8.20 4.48
C MET A 58 -8.94 7.73 3.05
N GLN A 59 -8.02 8.32 2.32
CA GLN A 59 -7.65 7.90 0.98
C GLN A 59 -6.12 7.88 0.86
N LEU A 60 -5.57 6.88 0.18
CA LEU A 60 -4.16 6.86 -0.23
C LEU A 60 -4.09 6.66 -1.74
N GLU A 61 -3.19 7.39 -2.36
CA GLU A 61 -2.89 7.34 -3.78
C GLU A 61 -1.51 6.70 -4.01
N ARG A 62 -1.21 6.37 -5.26
CA ARG A 62 0.15 5.94 -5.61
C ARG A 62 1.16 7.00 -5.22
N HIS A 63 2.34 6.57 -4.81
CA HIS A 63 3.42 7.42 -4.31
C HIS A 63 3.16 8.09 -2.95
N ASP A 64 1.98 7.96 -2.34
CA ASP A 64 1.80 8.44 -0.97
C ASP A 64 2.80 7.75 -0.02
N PHE A 65 3.44 8.57 0.81
CA PHE A 65 4.33 8.11 1.87
C PHE A 65 3.83 8.67 3.20
N ALA A 66 2.97 7.90 3.86
CA ALA A 66 2.20 8.34 5.01
C ALA A 66 2.60 7.64 6.32
N ALA A 67 2.65 8.41 7.40
CA ALA A 67 2.73 7.90 8.76
C ALA A 67 1.33 7.87 9.41
N LEU A 68 1.00 6.78 10.09
CA LEU A 68 -0.15 6.67 10.99
C LEU A 68 0.35 6.70 12.43
N ILE A 69 0.06 7.78 13.13
CA ILE A 69 0.48 8.01 14.50
C ILE A 69 -0.72 8.04 15.46
N GLY A 70 -0.45 8.01 16.75
CA GLY A 70 -1.46 8.11 17.80
C GLY A 70 -1.08 7.34 19.06
N PRO A 71 -1.77 7.57 20.19
CA PRO A 71 -1.48 6.88 21.45
C PRO A 71 -1.71 5.37 21.36
N SER A 72 -1.17 4.63 22.35
CA SER A 72 -1.47 3.21 22.48
C SER A 72 -2.98 3.02 22.70
N GLY A 73 -3.56 2.01 22.05
CA GLY A 73 -5.00 1.74 22.14
C GLY A 73 -5.89 2.60 21.22
N SER A 74 -5.35 3.53 20.43
CA SER A 74 -6.16 4.39 19.55
C SER A 74 -6.79 3.67 18.35
N GLY A 75 -6.48 2.39 18.11
CA GLY A 75 -7.05 1.61 17.01
C GLY A 75 -6.14 1.40 15.79
N LYS A 76 -4.86 1.86 15.83
CA LYS A 76 -3.92 1.76 14.69
C LYS A 76 -3.77 0.33 14.15
N SER A 77 -3.47 -0.63 15.02
CA SER A 77 -3.30 -2.03 14.59
C SER A 77 -4.62 -2.64 14.08
N THR A 78 -5.77 -2.25 14.66
CA THR A 78 -7.09 -2.63 14.14
C THR A 78 -7.31 -2.09 12.74
N LEU A 79 -7.02 -0.81 12.53
CA LEU A 79 -7.12 -0.18 11.22
C LEU A 79 -6.18 -0.86 10.20
N LEU A 80 -4.93 -1.09 10.59
CA LEU A 80 -3.95 -1.77 9.74
C LEU A 80 -4.39 -3.19 9.34
N ASN A 81 -4.98 -3.94 10.28
CA ASN A 81 -5.51 -5.29 10.01
C ASN A 81 -6.68 -5.25 9.02
N ILE A 82 -7.57 -4.25 9.11
CA ILE A 82 -8.69 -4.11 8.18
C ILE A 82 -8.16 -3.70 6.80
N ILE A 83 -7.29 -2.70 6.71
CA ILE A 83 -6.67 -2.29 5.44
C ILE A 83 -5.93 -3.47 4.82
N GLY A 84 -5.26 -4.26 5.64
CA GLY A 84 -4.55 -5.45 5.25
C GLY A 84 -5.41 -6.66 4.90
N LEU A 85 -6.74 -6.54 4.94
CA LEU A 85 -7.70 -7.64 4.73
C LEU A 85 -7.46 -8.85 5.64
N LEU A 86 -6.93 -8.60 6.85
CA LEU A 86 -6.77 -9.60 7.91
C LEU A 86 -8.00 -9.62 8.83
N ASP A 87 -8.75 -8.52 8.86
CA ASP A 87 -10.03 -8.37 9.55
C ASP A 87 -11.03 -7.65 8.63
N THR A 88 -12.30 -7.57 9.03
CA THR A 88 -13.36 -6.92 8.27
C THR A 88 -13.97 -5.78 9.09
N PRO A 89 -14.37 -4.67 8.44
CA PRO A 89 -15.13 -3.62 9.13
C PRO A 89 -16.48 -4.15 9.61
N THR A 90 -17.04 -3.53 10.66
CA THR A 90 -18.40 -3.80 11.12
C THR A 90 -19.42 -3.06 10.27
N SER A 91 -19.08 -1.84 9.83
CA SER A 91 -19.88 -1.05 8.88
C SER A 91 -18.96 -0.09 8.12
N GLY A 92 -19.53 0.60 7.12
CA GLY A 92 -18.73 1.37 6.18
C GLY A 92 -18.07 0.48 5.12
N GLU A 93 -17.19 1.05 4.31
CA GLU A 93 -16.57 0.32 3.20
C GLU A 93 -15.08 0.59 3.10
N LEU A 94 -14.33 -0.43 2.78
CA LEU A 94 -12.94 -0.38 2.36
C LEU A 94 -12.87 -0.63 0.85
N TYR A 95 -12.32 0.33 0.11
CA TYR A 95 -11.99 0.16 -1.30
C TYR A 95 -10.50 -0.07 -1.45
N LEU A 96 -10.14 -1.08 -2.21
CA LEU A 96 -8.75 -1.37 -2.58
C LEU A 96 -8.64 -1.41 -4.10
N MET A 97 -7.79 -0.57 -4.68
CA MET A 97 -7.70 -0.37 -6.13
C MET A 97 -9.07 -0.06 -6.76
N GLY A 98 -9.88 0.77 -6.11
CA GLY A 98 -11.23 1.13 -6.53
C GLY A 98 -12.31 0.04 -6.35
N GLN A 99 -11.96 -1.14 -5.83
CA GLN A 99 -12.90 -2.26 -5.65
C GLN A 99 -13.36 -2.34 -4.19
N PRO A 100 -14.69 -2.38 -3.92
CA PRO A 100 -15.21 -2.55 -2.57
C PRO A 100 -14.89 -3.95 -2.05
N THR A 101 -14.44 -4.04 -0.80
CA THR A 101 -14.02 -5.31 -0.21
C THR A 101 -15.16 -6.10 0.44
N SER A 102 -16.29 -5.45 0.74
CA SER A 102 -17.46 -6.08 1.34
C SER A 102 -18.10 -7.15 0.44
N VAL A 103 -18.02 -6.98 -0.89
CA VAL A 103 -18.56 -7.93 -1.86
C VAL A 103 -17.63 -9.10 -2.18
N MET A 104 -16.39 -9.09 -1.65
CA MET A 104 -15.40 -10.13 -1.89
C MET A 104 -15.61 -11.33 -0.97
N ASN A 105 -15.54 -12.53 -1.52
CA ASN A 105 -15.42 -13.74 -0.73
C ASN A 105 -13.97 -13.94 -0.21
N ASP A 106 -13.76 -14.90 0.69
CA ASP A 106 -12.47 -15.15 1.34
C ASP A 106 -11.35 -15.48 0.34
N ALA A 107 -11.65 -16.19 -0.72
CA ALA A 107 -10.68 -16.54 -1.78
C ALA A 107 -10.24 -15.28 -2.55
N GLN A 108 -11.18 -14.40 -2.88
CA GLN A 108 -10.91 -13.12 -3.53
C GLN A 108 -10.10 -12.19 -2.63
N ARG A 109 -10.47 -12.08 -1.33
CA ARG A 109 -9.70 -11.31 -0.34
C ARG A 109 -8.27 -11.83 -0.21
N THR A 110 -8.10 -13.15 -0.15
CA THR A 110 -6.77 -13.77 -0.06
C THR A 110 -5.94 -13.51 -1.32
N ALA A 111 -6.54 -13.59 -2.50
CA ALA A 111 -5.85 -13.34 -3.76
C ALA A 111 -5.41 -11.88 -3.88
N ILE A 112 -6.31 -10.92 -3.59
CA ILE A 112 -5.99 -9.49 -3.69
C ILE A 112 -4.99 -9.06 -2.60
N ARG A 113 -5.11 -9.58 -1.38
CA ARG A 113 -4.11 -9.37 -0.32
C ARG A 113 -2.73 -9.82 -0.77
N GLY A 114 -2.60 -11.02 -1.31
CA GLY A 114 -1.33 -11.59 -1.74
C GLY A 114 -0.68 -10.92 -2.95
N SER A 115 -1.45 -10.20 -3.77
CA SER A 115 -0.95 -9.52 -4.98
C SER A 115 -0.81 -8.02 -4.84
N THR A 116 -1.61 -7.39 -3.97
CA THR A 116 -1.76 -5.93 -3.91
C THR A 116 -1.14 -5.32 -2.66
N ILE A 117 -1.02 -6.11 -1.57
CA ILE A 117 -0.55 -5.61 -0.28
C ILE A 117 0.74 -6.32 0.11
N GLY A 118 1.76 -5.53 0.44
CA GLY A 118 2.97 -5.98 1.12
C GLY A 118 2.92 -5.67 2.60
N PHE A 119 3.34 -6.61 3.46
CA PHE A 119 3.38 -6.42 4.91
C PHE A 119 4.78 -6.45 5.45
N VAL A 120 5.10 -5.48 6.32
CA VAL A 120 6.31 -5.44 7.13
C VAL A 120 5.90 -5.23 8.58
N PHE A 121 6.28 -6.14 9.47
CA PHE A 121 5.95 -6.12 10.89
C PHE A 121 7.17 -5.80 11.74
N GLN A 122 6.94 -5.37 12.98
CA GLN A 122 7.97 -5.15 13.99
C GLN A 122 8.77 -6.44 14.27
N PHE A 123 8.08 -7.58 14.37
CA PHE A 123 8.69 -8.90 14.37
C PHE A 123 8.74 -9.40 12.93
N HIS A 124 9.92 -9.71 12.44
CA HIS A 124 10.20 -10.00 11.02
C HIS A 124 9.37 -11.15 10.46
N HIS A 125 8.89 -12.07 11.31
CA HIS A 125 8.14 -13.28 10.94
C HIS A 125 8.79 -14.07 9.80
N LEU A 126 10.14 -14.21 9.85
CA LEU A 126 10.86 -15.03 8.90
C LEU A 126 10.75 -16.51 9.29
N ILE A 127 10.59 -17.35 8.29
CA ILE A 127 10.61 -18.80 8.46
C ILE A 127 12.05 -19.24 8.72
N GLN A 128 12.34 -19.74 9.91
CA GLN A 128 13.69 -20.03 10.37
C GLN A 128 14.40 -21.12 9.55
N ALA A 129 13.65 -22.08 8.99
CA ALA A 129 14.16 -23.15 8.15
C ALA A 129 14.49 -22.71 6.72
N PHE A 130 14.10 -21.48 6.34
CA PHE A 130 14.30 -20.95 4.98
C PHE A 130 15.49 -19.99 4.97
N SER A 131 16.22 -19.98 3.85
CA SER A 131 17.21 -18.95 3.56
C SER A 131 16.54 -17.58 3.38
N ALA A 132 17.32 -16.50 3.35
CA ALA A 132 16.85 -15.16 3.05
C ALA A 132 16.10 -15.11 1.71
N LEU A 133 16.65 -15.72 0.68
CA LEU A 133 15.98 -15.77 -0.64
C LEU A 133 14.68 -16.55 -0.61
N GLU A 134 14.62 -17.70 0.06
CA GLU A 134 13.38 -18.48 0.18
C GLU A 134 12.31 -17.72 0.97
N ASN A 135 12.68 -16.98 2.01
CA ASN A 135 11.79 -16.08 2.71
C ASN A 135 11.23 -14.99 1.80
N VAL A 136 12.07 -14.37 0.96
CA VAL A 136 11.63 -13.38 -0.03
C VAL A 136 10.68 -13.99 -1.06
N LEU A 137 10.93 -15.20 -1.50
CA LEU A 137 10.11 -15.89 -2.52
C LEU A 137 8.80 -16.47 -1.96
N MET A 138 8.66 -16.58 -0.64
CA MET A 138 7.56 -17.26 0.02
C MET A 138 6.17 -16.79 -0.43
N PRO A 139 5.87 -15.47 -0.58
CA PRO A 139 4.55 -15.04 -1.04
C PRO A 139 4.18 -15.60 -2.43
N VAL A 140 5.15 -15.68 -3.34
CA VAL A 140 4.95 -16.26 -4.68
C VAL A 140 4.78 -17.77 -4.59
N MET A 141 5.55 -18.44 -3.72
CA MET A 141 5.45 -19.89 -3.50
C MET A 141 4.05 -20.29 -2.99
N VAL A 142 3.49 -19.50 -2.08
CA VAL A 142 2.15 -19.74 -1.54
C VAL A 142 1.07 -19.49 -2.60
N ALA A 143 1.22 -18.44 -3.42
CA ALA A 143 0.20 -18.05 -4.39
C ALA A 143 0.22 -18.90 -5.67
N ARG A 144 1.39 -19.33 -6.13
CA ARG A 144 1.59 -19.91 -7.48
C ARG A 144 2.43 -21.18 -7.49
N GLY A 145 2.90 -21.66 -6.33
CA GLY A 145 3.81 -22.80 -6.21
C GLY A 145 5.26 -22.45 -6.52
N LYS A 146 5.98 -23.36 -7.15
CA LYS A 146 7.43 -23.23 -7.37
C LYS A 146 7.76 -21.96 -8.19
N PRO A 147 8.62 -21.05 -7.66
CA PRO A 147 9.02 -19.85 -8.38
C PRO A 147 9.80 -20.19 -9.65
N ASP A 148 9.48 -19.51 -10.75
CA ASP A 148 10.23 -19.58 -12.00
C ASP A 148 11.58 -18.85 -11.90
N ARG A 149 12.35 -18.88 -12.99
CA ARG A 149 13.67 -18.27 -13.05
C ARG A 149 13.59 -16.75 -12.87
N GLU A 150 12.64 -16.09 -13.54
CA GLU A 150 12.47 -14.63 -13.46
C GLU A 150 12.14 -14.18 -12.03
N THR A 151 11.24 -14.89 -11.35
CA THR A 151 10.90 -14.61 -9.95
C THR A 151 12.12 -14.76 -9.02
N ARG A 152 12.96 -15.78 -9.26
CA ARG A 152 14.18 -15.97 -8.47
C ARG A 152 15.21 -14.86 -8.71
N GLU A 153 15.41 -14.45 -9.95
CA GLU A 153 16.29 -13.35 -10.32
C GLU A 153 15.81 -12.04 -9.70
N ARG A 154 14.48 -11.79 -9.70
CA ARG A 154 13.88 -10.65 -9.01
C ARG A 154 14.08 -10.70 -7.49
N GLY A 155 13.94 -11.87 -6.87
CA GLY A 155 14.21 -12.04 -5.43
C GLY A 155 15.68 -11.74 -5.09
N MET A 156 16.63 -12.18 -5.91
CA MET A 156 18.05 -11.87 -5.77
C MET A 156 18.33 -10.37 -5.95
N ALA A 157 17.69 -9.72 -6.93
CA ALA A 157 17.81 -8.28 -7.15
C ALA A 157 17.28 -7.48 -5.96
N LEU A 158 16.13 -7.84 -5.40
CA LEU A 158 15.58 -7.20 -4.20
C LEU A 158 16.50 -7.36 -3.00
N LEU A 159 17.08 -8.55 -2.79
CA LEU A 159 18.08 -8.75 -1.72
C LEU A 159 19.33 -7.89 -1.96
N ALA A 160 19.77 -7.72 -3.19
CA ALA A 160 20.89 -6.83 -3.50
C ALA A 160 20.55 -5.36 -3.21
N GLN A 161 19.34 -4.90 -3.59
CA GLN A 161 18.86 -3.53 -3.32
C GLN A 161 18.79 -3.22 -1.81
N VAL A 162 18.40 -4.18 -0.98
CA VAL A 162 18.43 -4.01 0.48
C VAL A 162 19.82 -4.26 1.10
N GLY A 163 20.86 -4.43 0.29
CA GLY A 163 22.25 -4.64 0.74
C GLY A 163 22.56 -6.06 1.23
N LEU A 164 21.77 -7.06 0.84
CA LEU A 164 21.89 -8.44 1.30
C LEU A 164 22.18 -9.46 0.19
N GLY A 165 22.66 -9.03 -0.99
CA GLY A 165 22.92 -9.92 -2.11
C GLY A 165 23.86 -11.08 -1.75
N SER A 166 24.94 -10.83 -0.98
CA SER A 166 25.87 -11.87 -0.50
C SER A 166 25.31 -12.75 0.64
N HIS A 167 24.16 -12.39 1.20
CA HIS A 167 23.50 -13.09 2.32
C HIS A 167 22.28 -13.90 1.87
N ALA A 168 22.00 -13.99 0.56
CA ALA A 168 20.81 -14.61 0.01
C ALA A 168 20.56 -16.06 0.48
N HIS A 169 21.63 -16.80 0.76
CA HIS A 169 21.56 -18.21 1.19
C HIS A 169 21.68 -18.41 2.70
N LYS A 170 21.84 -17.34 3.49
CA LYS A 170 21.87 -17.41 4.95
C LYS A 170 20.48 -17.63 5.52
N GLN A 171 20.41 -18.34 6.63
CA GLN A 171 19.20 -18.50 7.43
C GLN A 171 19.00 -17.28 8.34
N PRO A 172 17.77 -17.01 8.83
CA PRO A 172 17.51 -15.90 9.73
C PRO A 172 18.38 -15.88 10.98
N SER A 173 18.72 -17.05 11.54
CA SER A 173 19.62 -17.16 12.69
C SER A 173 21.05 -16.67 12.47
N GLU A 174 21.47 -16.54 11.20
CA GLU A 174 22.78 -16.04 10.78
C GLU A 174 22.78 -14.55 10.43
N LEU A 175 21.61 -13.88 10.60
CA LEU A 175 21.38 -12.48 10.24
C LEU A 175 21.13 -11.64 11.50
N SER A 176 21.65 -10.42 11.53
CA SER A 176 21.29 -9.44 12.55
C SER A 176 19.81 -9.03 12.43
N GLY A 177 19.22 -8.45 13.48
CA GLY A 177 17.83 -7.97 13.47
C GLY A 177 17.55 -7.00 12.32
N GLY A 178 18.44 -6.03 12.08
CA GLY A 178 18.31 -5.12 10.94
C GLY A 178 18.44 -5.81 9.56
N GLN A 179 19.26 -6.86 9.47
CA GLN A 179 19.35 -7.67 8.24
C GLN A 179 18.05 -8.50 8.06
N GLN A 180 17.50 -9.07 9.11
CA GLN A 180 16.22 -9.77 9.06
C GLN A 180 15.08 -8.83 8.62
N GLN A 181 15.07 -7.59 9.11
CA GLN A 181 14.10 -6.58 8.67
C GLN A 181 14.23 -6.26 7.19
N ARG A 182 15.45 -6.12 6.68
CA ARG A 182 15.70 -5.93 5.24
C ARG A 182 15.19 -7.11 4.40
N VAL A 183 15.32 -8.35 4.89
CA VAL A 183 14.71 -9.53 4.23
C VAL A 183 13.19 -9.44 4.24
N ALA A 184 12.57 -9.02 5.37
CA ALA A 184 11.12 -8.85 5.47
C ALA A 184 10.59 -7.77 4.50
N ILE A 185 11.33 -6.68 4.30
CA ILE A 185 11.01 -5.65 3.30
C ILE A 185 11.10 -6.22 1.88
N ALA A 186 12.20 -6.90 1.55
CA ALA A 186 12.36 -7.53 0.23
C ALA A 186 11.25 -8.56 -0.04
N ARG A 187 10.84 -9.33 0.98
CA ARG A 187 9.68 -10.24 0.92
C ARG A 187 8.38 -9.52 0.62
N ALA A 188 8.13 -8.38 1.25
CA ALA A 188 6.92 -7.60 1.02
C ALA A 188 6.82 -7.06 -0.40
N LEU A 189 7.96 -6.82 -1.06
CA LEU A 189 8.06 -6.22 -2.39
C LEU A 189 8.09 -7.21 -3.55
N ILE A 190 8.29 -8.52 -3.30
CA ILE A 190 8.45 -9.52 -4.35
C ILE A 190 7.25 -9.59 -5.30
N THR A 191 6.05 -9.32 -4.81
CA THR A 191 4.80 -9.31 -5.57
C THR A 191 4.53 -7.99 -6.29
N ARG A 192 5.39 -6.95 -6.12
CA ARG A 192 5.18 -5.58 -6.61
C ARG A 192 3.83 -5.01 -6.12
N PRO A 193 3.63 -4.91 -4.81
CA PRO A 193 2.36 -4.47 -4.26
C PRO A 193 2.05 -3.01 -4.63
N ALA A 194 0.76 -2.68 -4.71
CA ALA A 194 0.32 -1.30 -4.83
C ALA A 194 0.35 -0.55 -3.48
N LEU A 195 0.24 -1.30 -2.38
CA LEU A 195 0.23 -0.79 -1.00
C LEU A 195 1.24 -1.55 -0.14
N LEU A 196 2.11 -0.83 0.55
CA LEU A 196 3.01 -1.37 1.55
C LEU A 196 2.56 -0.91 2.94
N LEU A 197 2.21 -1.87 3.79
CA LEU A 197 1.80 -1.64 5.18
C LEU A 197 2.95 -2.02 6.11
N ALA A 198 3.34 -1.10 6.98
CA ALA A 198 4.40 -1.35 7.95
C ALA A 198 3.90 -1.04 9.38
N ASP A 199 3.92 -2.05 10.25
CA ASP A 199 3.53 -1.93 11.65
C ASP A 199 4.78 -1.89 12.53
N GLU A 200 5.12 -0.70 13.03
CA GLU A 200 6.31 -0.44 13.88
C GLU A 200 7.60 -1.08 13.32
N PRO A 201 7.94 -0.85 12.02
CA PRO A 201 8.96 -1.64 11.33
C PRO A 201 10.37 -1.46 11.88
N THR A 202 10.58 -0.51 12.78
CA THR A 202 11.86 -0.15 13.38
C THR A 202 11.88 -0.28 14.90
N GLY A 203 10.78 -0.70 15.53
CA GLY A 203 10.61 -0.69 16.98
C GLY A 203 11.61 -1.54 17.78
N ASN A 204 12.28 -2.49 17.14
CA ASN A 204 13.29 -3.37 17.76
C ASN A 204 14.72 -3.06 17.27
N LEU A 205 14.96 -1.92 16.62
CA LEU A 205 16.23 -1.57 15.99
C LEU A 205 16.86 -0.36 16.67
N ASP A 206 18.19 -0.27 16.62
CA ASP A 206 18.89 0.95 17.01
C ASP A 206 18.59 2.10 16.03
N SER A 207 18.77 3.34 16.48
CA SER A 207 18.39 4.54 15.72
C SER A 207 19.08 4.65 14.34
N LYS A 208 20.31 4.18 14.21
CA LYS A 208 21.05 4.22 12.94
C LYS A 208 20.47 3.20 11.95
N THR A 209 20.19 1.99 12.42
CA THR A 209 19.57 0.94 11.61
C THR A 209 18.15 1.34 11.23
N ALA A 210 17.39 1.95 12.16
CA ALA A 210 16.05 2.44 11.91
C ALA A 210 16.00 3.47 10.77
N GLY A 211 16.91 4.47 10.77
CA GLY A 211 17.02 5.42 9.66
C GLY A 211 17.25 4.76 8.32
N GLY A 212 18.20 3.80 8.24
CA GLY A 212 18.46 3.08 7.00
C GLY A 212 17.31 2.16 6.53
N ILE A 213 16.43 1.71 7.43
CA ILE A 213 15.19 1.01 7.05
C ILE A 213 14.19 1.99 6.45
N PHE A 214 14.06 3.18 7.03
CA PHE A 214 13.14 4.21 6.55
C PHE A 214 13.51 4.73 5.16
N GLU A 215 14.82 4.93 4.92
CA GLU A 215 15.36 5.28 3.60
C GLU A 215 15.01 4.20 2.55
N LEU A 216 15.04 2.92 2.91
CA LEU A 216 14.61 1.85 2.01
C LEU A 216 13.13 1.93 1.67
N PHE A 217 12.25 2.24 2.62
CA PHE A 217 10.84 2.45 2.33
C PHE A 217 10.63 3.61 1.37
N ARG A 218 11.33 4.74 1.57
CA ARG A 218 11.27 5.90 0.68
C ARG A 218 11.77 5.54 -0.72
N GLN A 219 12.93 4.92 -0.82
CA GLN A 219 13.48 4.47 -2.11
C GLN A 219 12.48 3.60 -2.88
N PHE A 220 11.85 2.63 -2.22
CA PHE A 220 10.89 1.75 -2.89
C PHE A 220 9.55 2.42 -3.20
N ASN A 221 9.10 3.38 -2.40
CA ASN A 221 7.95 4.22 -2.72
C ASN A 221 8.20 4.99 -4.04
N GLU A 222 9.37 5.62 -4.17
CA GLU A 222 9.76 6.35 -5.37
C GLU A 222 9.96 5.45 -6.59
N GLU A 223 10.69 4.33 -6.42
CA GLU A 223 11.06 3.43 -7.52
C GLU A 223 9.86 2.63 -8.06
N PHE A 224 8.99 2.13 -7.18
CA PHE A 224 7.87 1.26 -7.57
C PHE A 224 6.52 1.97 -7.61
N GLY A 225 6.44 3.20 -7.11
CA GLY A 225 5.20 3.95 -7.07
C GLY A 225 4.13 3.34 -6.18
N CYS A 226 4.50 2.49 -5.22
CA CYS A 226 3.56 1.94 -4.26
C CYS A 226 3.22 3.00 -3.20
N ALA A 227 1.97 3.02 -2.73
CA ALA A 227 1.63 3.75 -1.52
C ALA A 227 2.28 3.07 -0.31
N VAL A 228 2.75 3.84 0.64
CA VAL A 228 3.35 3.33 1.89
C VAL A 228 2.61 3.93 3.08
N LEU A 229 2.11 3.08 3.97
CA LEU A 229 1.50 3.48 5.24
C LEU A 229 2.30 2.84 6.38
N ILE A 230 2.94 3.68 7.19
CA ILE A 230 3.80 3.25 8.29
C ILE A 230 3.14 3.63 9.61
N VAL A 231 2.83 2.64 10.44
CA VAL A 231 2.49 2.88 11.85
C VAL A 231 3.79 3.06 12.61
N THR A 232 3.95 4.19 13.27
CA THR A 232 5.11 4.45 14.13
C THR A 232 4.74 5.35 15.30
N HIS A 233 5.48 5.21 16.39
CA HIS A 233 5.44 6.12 17.53
C HIS A 233 6.70 6.99 17.64
N ASP A 234 7.66 6.86 16.72
CA ASP A 234 8.86 7.70 16.67
C ASP A 234 8.58 8.98 15.85
N PRO A 235 8.52 10.16 16.51
CA PRO A 235 8.27 11.43 15.84
C PRO A 235 9.29 11.75 14.75
N ARG A 236 10.56 11.37 14.97
CA ARG A 236 11.63 11.63 14.01
C ARG A 236 11.40 10.92 12.67
N LEU A 237 10.75 9.77 12.70
CA LEU A 237 10.42 9.00 11.49
C LEU A 237 9.13 9.53 10.84
N SER A 238 8.12 9.87 11.63
CA SER A 238 6.89 10.47 11.08
C SER A 238 7.14 11.81 10.40
N ASP A 239 8.05 12.63 10.95
CA ASP A 239 8.44 13.93 10.39
C ASP A 239 9.14 13.84 9.01
N THR A 240 9.59 12.64 8.63
CA THR A 240 10.17 12.38 7.30
C THR A 240 9.15 11.87 6.29
N CYS A 241 7.90 11.63 6.70
CA CYS A 241 6.81 11.27 5.81
C CYS A 241 6.22 12.53 5.14
N ASP A 242 5.65 12.35 3.94
CA ASP A 242 5.00 13.45 3.21
C ASP A 242 3.61 13.75 3.78
N ARG A 243 3.07 12.83 4.57
CA ARG A 243 1.74 12.91 5.14
C ARG A 243 1.71 12.25 6.52
N VAL A 244 1.08 12.92 7.48
CA VAL A 244 0.93 12.40 8.84
C VAL A 244 -0.54 12.32 9.20
N ILE A 245 -1.00 11.11 9.47
CA ILE A 245 -2.38 10.80 9.85
C ILE A 245 -2.39 10.50 11.35
N ASN A 246 -3.13 11.29 12.12
CA ASN A 246 -3.21 11.11 13.57
C ASN A 246 -4.53 10.46 13.97
N LEU A 247 -4.44 9.27 14.55
CA LEU A 247 -5.57 8.48 15.04
C LEU A 247 -5.63 8.55 16.57
N VAL A 248 -6.72 9.09 17.11
CA VAL A 248 -6.98 9.20 18.56
C VAL A 248 -8.37 8.64 18.83
N ASP A 249 -8.47 7.75 19.81
CA ASP A 249 -9.74 7.16 20.25
C ASP A 249 -10.64 6.70 19.07
N GLY A 250 -10.03 6.02 18.11
CA GLY A 250 -10.73 5.47 16.95
C GLY A 250 -11.19 6.49 15.91
N GLN A 251 -10.70 7.73 15.95
CA GLN A 251 -11.04 8.80 15.00
C GLN A 251 -9.77 9.41 14.41
N ILE A 252 -9.80 9.75 13.12
CA ILE A 252 -8.75 10.57 12.50
C ILE A 252 -9.00 12.02 12.91
N VAL A 253 -8.08 12.57 13.71
CA VAL A 253 -8.18 13.93 14.24
C VAL A 253 -7.41 14.95 13.40
N SER A 254 -6.39 14.51 12.69
CA SER A 254 -5.71 15.29 11.65
C SER A 254 -5.19 14.36 10.55
N ASP A 255 -5.07 14.91 9.35
CA ASP A 255 -4.57 14.24 8.16
C ASP A 255 -3.85 15.32 7.32
N ASP A 256 -2.60 15.54 7.67
CA ASP A 256 -1.80 16.65 7.17
C ASP A 256 -0.86 16.12 6.07
N GLY A 257 -1.24 16.33 4.80
CA GLY A 257 -0.35 16.19 3.65
C GLY A 257 0.50 17.45 3.49
N GLN A 258 1.81 17.30 3.31
CA GLN A 258 2.74 18.39 3.01
C GLN A 258 2.76 18.67 1.50
#